data_c4cfcd81bd7f4c1b6304a9a40d10731a
#
_entry.id   c4cfcd81bd7f4c1b6304a9a40d10731a
#
_cell.length_a   1.000
_cell.length_b   1.000
_cell.length_c   1.000
_cell.angle_alpha   90.00
_cell.angle_beta   90.00
_cell.angle_gamma   90.00
#
_symmetry.space_group_name_H-M   'P 1'
#
loop_
_entity.id
_entity.type
_entity.pdbx_description
1 polymer ?
#
loop_
_entity_poly.entity_id
_entity_poly.type
_entity_poly.pdbx_seq_one_letter_code
_entity_poly.pdbx_strand_id
1 'polypeptide(L)'
;MCHNLHTKSGRTVIAYDIDPAPLDRARAANMGVADSLEDIAKNCGTVFISMPSGVQLQLICDGLMPHMTSGQTIVDTTTAPVALTKELAAQFKAKGIDYADAPIARTRQAARDGTLAVMVGAEEAVFARIEPLIACYANDITLCGGVGSGQVVKILNNM
;
A
#
# COMPACT_ATOMS: atom_id res chain seq x y z
N MET A 1 7.33 7.90 -1.13
CA MET A 1 6.33 7.37 -0.17
C MET A 1 7.01 6.71 1.02
N CYS A 2 7.75 5.62 0.89
CA CYS A 2 8.36 4.89 2.01
C CYS A 2 9.20 5.78 2.94
N HIS A 3 10.06 6.64 2.40
CA HIS A 3 10.84 7.62 3.18
C HIS A 3 9.94 8.58 3.98
N ASN A 4 8.85 9.08 3.39
CA ASN A 4 7.91 9.96 4.09
C ASN A 4 7.16 9.22 5.21
N LEU A 5 6.78 7.96 5.01
CA LEU A 5 6.23 7.12 6.07
C LEU A 5 7.23 6.97 7.22
N HIS A 6 8.49 6.64 6.91
CA HIS A 6 9.54 6.49 7.92
C HIS A 6 9.76 7.76 8.75
N THR A 7 9.83 8.92 8.10
CA THR A 7 10.17 10.18 8.77
C THR A 7 9.00 10.85 9.48
N LYS A 8 7.75 10.60 9.06
CA LYS A 8 6.58 11.37 9.51
C LYS A 8 5.57 10.55 10.31
N SER A 9 5.53 9.22 10.18
CA SER A 9 4.50 8.41 10.82
C SER A 9 4.73 8.16 12.31
N GLY A 10 5.95 8.34 12.81
CA GLY A 10 6.34 7.91 14.16
C GLY A 10 6.33 6.38 14.37
N ARG A 11 6.25 5.61 13.28
CA ARG A 11 6.21 4.15 13.29
C ARG A 11 7.53 3.57 12.81
N THR A 12 7.84 2.35 13.24
CA THR A 12 8.91 1.56 12.61
C THR A 12 8.48 1.16 11.21
N VAL A 13 9.29 1.49 10.21
CA VAL A 13 9.06 1.16 8.81
C VAL A 13 10.10 0.15 8.36
N ILE A 14 9.66 -0.94 7.73
CA ILE A 14 10.48 -2.00 7.17
C ILE A 14 10.23 -2.02 5.66
N ALA A 15 11.29 -1.95 4.87
CA ALA A 15 11.22 -1.98 3.41
C ALA A 15 11.58 -3.36 2.86
N TYR A 16 10.93 -3.75 1.78
CA TYR A 16 11.27 -4.91 0.96
C TYR A 16 11.19 -4.54 -0.52
N ASP A 17 12.16 -4.99 -1.28
CA ASP A 17 12.19 -4.89 -2.75
C ASP A 17 13.04 -6.03 -3.30
N ILE A 18 12.77 -6.46 -4.53
CA ILE A 18 13.62 -7.44 -5.24
C ILE A 18 14.90 -6.80 -5.80
N ASP A 19 14.87 -5.47 -6.01
CA ASP A 19 16.03 -4.69 -6.44
C ASP A 19 16.83 -4.24 -5.19
N PRO A 20 18.15 -4.50 -5.12
CA PRO A 20 18.98 -4.07 -4.00
C PRO A 20 19.11 -2.54 -3.88
N ALA A 21 19.03 -1.79 -4.96
CA ALA A 21 19.26 -0.35 -4.92
C ALA A 21 18.24 0.44 -4.07
N PRO A 22 16.91 0.14 -4.10
CA PRO A 22 15.96 0.71 -3.13
C PRO A 22 16.26 0.31 -1.68
N LEU A 23 16.71 -0.92 -1.43
CA LEU A 23 17.05 -1.40 -0.10
C LEU A 23 18.29 -0.72 0.47
N ASP A 24 19.29 -0.45 -0.35
CA ASP A 24 20.47 0.31 0.07
C ASP A 24 20.11 1.75 0.46
N ARG A 25 19.18 2.38 -0.28
CA ARG A 25 18.63 3.70 0.11
C ARG A 25 17.85 3.64 1.43
N ALA A 26 17.11 2.56 1.66
CA ALA A 26 16.39 2.36 2.91
C ALA A 26 17.36 2.23 4.09
N ARG A 27 18.40 1.40 3.94
CA ARG A 27 19.49 1.26 4.96
C ARG A 27 20.18 2.59 5.24
N ALA A 28 20.53 3.35 4.19
CA ALA A 28 21.14 4.67 4.33
C ALA A 28 20.26 5.69 5.06
N ALA A 29 18.93 5.50 5.03
CA ALA A 29 17.95 6.30 5.76
C ALA A 29 17.63 5.73 7.16
N ASN A 30 18.36 4.73 7.64
CA ASN A 30 18.10 4.01 8.89
C ASN A 30 16.71 3.36 8.98
N MET A 31 16.14 2.95 7.85
CA MET A 31 14.95 2.11 7.82
C MET A 31 15.30 0.64 8.03
N GLY A 32 14.38 -0.13 8.60
CA GLY A 32 14.46 -1.58 8.58
C GLY A 32 14.36 -2.12 7.14
N VAL A 33 15.02 -3.23 6.89
CA VAL A 33 14.95 -3.96 5.61
C VAL A 33 14.62 -5.41 5.92
N ALA A 34 13.61 -5.94 5.24
CA ALA A 34 13.23 -7.35 5.33
C ALA A 34 13.97 -8.15 4.24
N ASP A 35 14.24 -9.41 4.53
CA ASP A 35 14.88 -10.35 3.60
C ASP A 35 13.85 -11.11 2.76
N SER A 36 12.57 -11.08 3.16
CA SER A 36 11.50 -11.83 2.48
C SER A 36 10.12 -11.19 2.69
N LEU A 37 9.14 -11.62 1.89
CA LEU A 37 7.72 -11.30 2.11
C LEU A 37 7.19 -11.90 3.41
N GLU A 38 7.71 -13.03 3.83
CA GLU A 38 7.38 -13.65 5.12
C GLU A 38 7.78 -12.72 6.29
N ASP A 39 8.97 -12.11 6.22
CA ASP A 39 9.44 -11.15 7.23
C ASP A 39 8.53 -9.91 7.29
N ILE A 40 8.11 -9.40 6.13
CA ILE A 40 7.13 -8.31 6.07
C ILE A 40 5.81 -8.74 6.73
N ALA A 41 5.27 -9.88 6.35
CA ALA A 41 3.99 -10.37 6.85
C ALA A 41 4.01 -10.60 8.37
N LYS A 42 5.11 -11.08 8.93
CA LYS A 42 5.23 -11.36 10.36
C LYS A 42 5.46 -10.11 11.23
N ASN A 43 6.10 -9.08 10.68
CA ASN A 43 6.55 -7.93 11.46
C ASN A 43 5.71 -6.65 11.23
N CYS A 44 4.83 -6.61 10.24
CA CYS A 44 4.07 -5.42 9.87
C CYS A 44 2.57 -5.59 10.11
N GLY A 45 1.97 -4.74 10.92
CA GLY A 45 0.51 -4.69 11.08
C GLY A 45 -0.20 -4.08 9.88
N THR A 46 0.47 -3.17 9.16
CA THR A 46 -0.02 -2.57 7.91
C THR A 46 1.06 -2.73 6.84
N VAL A 47 0.69 -3.27 5.69
CA VAL A 47 1.59 -3.50 4.55
C VAL A 47 1.16 -2.63 3.39
N PHE A 48 2.04 -1.71 2.98
CA PHE A 48 1.87 -0.90 1.78
C PHE A 48 2.48 -1.62 0.58
N ILE A 49 1.69 -1.83 -0.47
CA ILE A 49 2.14 -2.43 -1.73
C ILE A 49 2.20 -1.37 -2.81
N SER A 50 3.29 -1.34 -3.60
CA SER A 50 3.46 -0.42 -4.72
C SER A 50 4.16 -1.15 -5.86
N MET A 51 3.38 -1.69 -6.79
CA MET A 51 3.85 -2.52 -7.89
C MET A 51 3.61 -1.85 -9.25
N PRO A 52 4.38 -2.21 -10.29
CA PRO A 52 4.22 -1.65 -11.63
C PRO A 52 2.91 -2.05 -12.31
N SER A 53 2.34 -3.20 -11.96
CA SER A 53 1.10 -3.71 -12.58
C SER A 53 0.36 -4.71 -11.70
N GLY A 54 -0.86 -5.07 -12.11
CA GLY A 54 -1.67 -6.10 -11.46
C GLY A 54 -1.02 -7.48 -11.43
N VAL A 55 -0.17 -7.81 -12.41
CA VAL A 55 0.54 -9.10 -12.43
C VAL A 55 1.52 -9.21 -11.25
N GLN A 56 2.33 -8.18 -11.04
CA GLN A 56 3.25 -8.15 -9.90
C GLN A 56 2.50 -8.03 -8.57
N LEU A 57 1.39 -7.28 -8.54
CA LEU A 57 0.52 -7.20 -7.36
C LEU A 57 0.03 -8.59 -6.94
N GLN A 58 -0.47 -9.40 -7.90
CA GLN A 58 -0.91 -10.78 -7.62
C GLN A 58 0.22 -11.61 -7.00
N LEU A 59 1.42 -11.58 -7.59
CA LEU A 59 2.57 -12.33 -7.10
C LEU A 59 2.96 -11.94 -5.67
N ILE A 60 2.93 -10.65 -5.34
CA ILE A 60 3.23 -10.17 -4.00
C ILE A 60 2.14 -10.61 -3.01
N CYS A 61 0.87 -10.49 -3.39
CA CYS A 61 -0.25 -10.94 -2.55
C CYS A 61 -0.20 -12.45 -2.29
N ASP A 62 0.10 -13.26 -3.30
CA ASP A 62 0.27 -14.71 -3.16
C ASP A 62 1.42 -15.07 -2.20
N GLY A 63 2.51 -14.29 -2.24
CA GLY A 63 3.65 -14.47 -1.33
C GLY A 63 3.39 -14.00 0.12
N LEU A 64 2.56 -12.97 0.31
CA LEU A 64 2.22 -12.45 1.64
C LEU A 64 1.14 -13.29 2.34
N MET A 65 0.14 -13.73 1.59
CA MET A 65 -1.09 -14.33 2.12
C MET A 65 -0.86 -15.55 3.04
N PRO A 66 0.07 -16.49 2.76
CA PRO A 66 0.32 -17.62 3.66
C PRO A 66 0.83 -17.24 5.05
N HIS A 67 1.49 -16.08 5.16
CA HIS A 67 2.21 -15.65 6.36
C HIS A 67 1.48 -14.54 7.14
N MET A 68 0.47 -13.92 6.54
CA MET A 68 -0.33 -12.88 7.20
C MET A 68 -1.40 -13.48 8.13
N THR A 69 -1.73 -12.73 9.16
CA THR A 69 -2.70 -13.12 10.20
C THR A 69 -3.86 -12.13 10.30
N SER A 70 -4.96 -12.57 10.91
CA SER A 70 -6.14 -11.72 11.15
C SER A 70 -5.78 -10.43 11.89
N GLY A 71 -6.40 -9.34 11.51
CA GLY A 71 -6.20 -8.00 12.10
C GLY A 71 -5.14 -7.16 11.38
N GLN A 72 -4.39 -7.72 10.43
CA GLN A 72 -3.49 -6.96 9.58
C GLN A 72 -4.24 -6.24 8.46
N THR A 73 -3.59 -5.25 7.84
CA THR A 73 -4.18 -4.44 6.77
C THR A 73 -3.23 -4.34 5.57
N ILE A 74 -3.76 -4.56 4.37
CA ILE A 74 -3.10 -4.24 3.10
C ILE A 74 -3.56 -2.86 2.62
N VAL A 75 -2.61 -2.03 2.20
CA VAL A 75 -2.85 -0.77 1.48
C VAL A 75 -2.16 -0.87 0.13
N ASP A 76 -2.94 -1.13 -0.91
CA ASP A 76 -2.42 -1.32 -2.27
C ASP A 76 -2.43 0.01 -3.05
N THR A 77 -1.25 0.55 -3.31
CA THR A 77 -1.08 1.79 -4.09
C THR A 77 -0.87 1.53 -5.59
N THR A 78 -0.91 0.27 -6.00
CA THR A 78 -0.77 -0.13 -7.40
C THR A 78 -1.99 0.31 -8.21
N THR A 79 -1.79 0.72 -9.45
CA THR A 79 -2.89 0.81 -10.42
C THR A 79 -3.13 -0.57 -11.02
N ALA A 80 -4.26 -1.16 -10.68
CA ALA A 80 -4.62 -2.54 -11.05
C ALA A 80 -6.05 -2.64 -11.57
N PRO A 81 -6.42 -3.72 -12.29
CA PRO A 81 -7.79 -3.97 -12.69
C PRO A 81 -8.73 -4.07 -11.47
N VAL A 82 -9.90 -3.43 -11.55
CA VAL A 82 -10.91 -3.43 -10.48
C VAL A 82 -11.31 -4.85 -10.08
N ALA A 83 -11.45 -5.75 -11.04
CA ALA A 83 -11.81 -7.14 -10.79
C ALA A 83 -10.76 -7.86 -9.93
N LEU A 84 -9.47 -7.71 -10.27
CA LEU A 84 -8.36 -8.26 -9.50
C LEU A 84 -8.33 -7.70 -8.07
N THR A 85 -8.48 -6.39 -7.93
CA THR A 85 -8.52 -5.72 -6.61
C THR A 85 -9.62 -6.30 -5.72
N LYS A 86 -10.83 -6.49 -6.26
CA LYS A 86 -11.95 -7.08 -5.51
C LYS A 86 -11.72 -8.54 -5.16
N GLU A 87 -11.12 -9.31 -6.06
CA GLU A 87 -10.77 -10.71 -5.82
C GLU A 87 -9.75 -10.85 -4.69
N LEU A 88 -8.65 -10.11 -4.75
CA LEU A 88 -7.62 -10.09 -3.71
C LEU A 88 -8.21 -9.66 -2.35
N ALA A 89 -9.02 -8.61 -2.33
CA ALA A 89 -9.68 -8.15 -1.12
C ALA A 89 -10.57 -9.23 -0.50
N ALA A 90 -11.33 -9.98 -1.31
CA ALA A 90 -12.16 -11.08 -0.82
C ALA A 90 -11.32 -12.22 -0.22
N GLN A 91 -10.18 -12.56 -0.84
CA GLN A 91 -9.26 -13.58 -0.35
C GLN A 91 -8.65 -13.18 0.99
N PHE A 92 -8.18 -11.93 1.14
CA PHE A 92 -7.64 -11.41 2.40
C PHE A 92 -8.72 -11.31 3.49
N LYS A 93 -9.92 -10.85 3.14
CA LYS A 93 -11.05 -10.76 4.07
C LYS A 93 -11.45 -12.12 4.63
N ALA A 94 -11.38 -13.19 3.85
CA ALA A 94 -11.62 -14.56 4.31
C ALA A 94 -10.66 -15.01 5.42
N LYS A 95 -9.49 -14.35 5.54
CA LYS A 95 -8.49 -14.55 6.60
C LYS A 95 -8.59 -13.50 7.72
N GLY A 96 -9.57 -12.62 7.69
CA GLY A 96 -9.71 -11.52 8.65
C GLY A 96 -8.68 -10.40 8.47
N ILE A 97 -8.14 -10.24 7.26
CA ILE A 97 -7.18 -9.19 6.88
C ILE A 97 -7.93 -8.13 6.09
N ASP A 98 -7.76 -6.87 6.48
CA ASP A 98 -8.37 -5.75 5.78
C ASP A 98 -7.59 -5.39 4.51
N TYR A 99 -8.32 -4.92 3.50
CA TYR A 99 -7.74 -4.48 2.23
C TYR A 99 -8.29 -3.12 1.82
N ALA A 100 -7.40 -2.23 1.40
CA ALA A 100 -7.74 -0.95 0.80
C ALA A 100 -6.98 -0.79 -0.51
N ASP A 101 -7.66 -0.45 -1.60
CA ASP A 101 -7.02 0.07 -2.80
C ASP A 101 -6.84 1.57 -2.66
N ALA A 102 -5.63 2.03 -2.91
CA ALA A 102 -5.22 3.42 -2.68
C ALA A 102 -4.29 3.91 -3.80
N PRO A 103 -4.71 3.77 -5.10
CA PRO A 103 -3.88 4.21 -6.21
C PRO A 103 -3.56 5.70 -6.11
N ILE A 104 -2.34 6.02 -6.53
CA ILE A 104 -1.76 7.35 -6.41
C ILE A 104 -1.82 8.12 -7.74
N ALA A 105 -1.88 9.44 -7.64
CA ALA A 105 -1.73 10.35 -8.77
C ALA A 105 -0.67 11.43 -8.47
N ARG A 106 -0.32 12.21 -9.49
CA ARG A 106 0.75 13.20 -9.55
C ARG A 106 2.11 12.61 -9.89
N THR A 107 3.20 13.36 -9.69
CA THR A 107 4.54 13.11 -10.20
C THR A 107 5.44 12.41 -9.18
N ARG A 108 6.61 11.93 -9.65
CA ARG A 108 7.68 11.44 -8.75
C ARG A 108 8.16 12.51 -7.76
N GLN A 109 8.15 13.80 -8.18
CA GLN A 109 8.49 14.89 -7.29
C GLN A 109 7.46 15.02 -6.16
N ALA A 110 6.17 14.97 -6.48
CA ALA A 110 5.10 14.96 -5.47
C ALA A 110 5.23 13.79 -4.48
N ALA A 111 5.68 12.61 -4.94
CA ALA A 111 5.95 11.48 -4.05
C ALA A 111 7.11 11.75 -3.07
N ARG A 112 8.13 12.51 -3.48
CA ARG A 112 9.24 12.94 -2.62
C ARG A 112 8.78 14.01 -1.62
N ASP A 113 8.03 14.98 -2.11
CA ASP A 113 7.55 16.13 -1.32
C ASP A 113 6.42 15.75 -0.34
N GLY A 114 5.82 14.57 -0.51
CA GLY A 114 4.69 14.13 0.30
C GLY A 114 3.37 14.81 -0.08
N THR A 115 3.21 15.15 -1.34
CA THR A 115 2.06 15.90 -1.88
C THR A 115 1.28 15.12 -2.95
N LEU A 116 1.28 13.79 -2.86
CA LEU A 116 0.50 12.95 -3.78
C LEU A 116 -1.01 13.17 -3.60
N ALA A 117 -1.79 12.82 -4.62
CA ALA A 117 -3.21 12.59 -4.52
C ALA A 117 -3.48 11.07 -4.45
N VAL A 118 -4.34 10.65 -3.55
CA VAL A 118 -4.66 9.24 -3.29
C VAL A 118 -6.18 9.04 -3.31
N MET A 119 -6.63 8.12 -4.15
CA MET A 119 -8.04 7.72 -4.25
C MET A 119 -8.22 6.41 -3.51
N VAL A 120 -8.91 6.44 -2.38
CA VAL A 120 -9.02 5.26 -1.50
C VAL A 120 -10.35 4.56 -1.71
N GLY A 121 -10.30 3.26 -1.95
CA GLY A 121 -11.43 2.34 -1.86
C GLY A 121 -11.29 1.43 -0.64
N ALA A 122 -12.12 1.63 0.38
CA ALA A 122 -12.05 0.89 1.63
C ALA A 122 -13.36 0.97 2.42
N GLU A 123 -13.54 0.10 3.41
CA GLU A 123 -14.54 0.31 4.45
C GLU A 123 -14.14 1.54 5.30
N GLU A 124 -15.10 2.33 5.79
CA GLU A 124 -14.84 3.59 6.53
C GLU A 124 -13.94 3.37 7.75
N ALA A 125 -14.13 2.28 8.50
CA ALA A 125 -13.31 1.97 9.66
C ALA A 125 -11.86 1.64 9.28
N VAL A 126 -11.64 1.03 8.13
CA VAL A 126 -10.30 0.76 7.58
C VAL A 126 -9.68 2.08 7.14
N PHE A 127 -10.42 2.90 6.40
CA PHE A 127 -9.97 4.21 5.93
C PHE A 127 -9.50 5.08 7.11
N ALA A 128 -10.29 5.19 8.18
CA ALA A 128 -9.94 5.99 9.36
C ALA A 128 -8.61 5.56 10.01
N ARG A 129 -8.25 4.27 9.93
CA ARG A 129 -6.98 3.75 10.46
C ARG A 129 -5.78 4.02 9.55
N ILE A 130 -5.97 4.00 8.24
CA ILE A 130 -4.87 4.15 7.27
C ILE A 130 -4.67 5.60 6.81
N GLU A 131 -5.69 6.46 6.88
CA GLU A 131 -5.61 7.86 6.46
C GLU A 131 -4.43 8.62 7.08
N PRO A 132 -4.14 8.53 8.41
CA PRO A 132 -2.99 9.20 9.00
C PRO A 132 -1.63 8.72 8.44
N LEU A 133 -1.54 7.47 8.00
CA LEU A 133 -0.35 6.92 7.37
C LEU A 133 -0.22 7.43 5.92
N ILE A 134 -1.33 7.48 5.19
CA ILE A 134 -1.37 8.03 3.83
C ILE A 134 -1.01 9.52 3.85
N ALA A 135 -1.46 10.28 4.85
CA ALA A 135 -1.15 11.69 5.03
C ALA A 135 0.36 11.99 5.18
N CYS A 136 1.17 11.00 5.50
CA CYS A 136 2.63 11.16 5.51
C CYS A 136 3.21 11.45 4.11
N TYR A 137 2.56 10.98 3.04
CA TYR A 137 3.07 11.12 1.67
C TYR A 137 2.06 11.73 0.67
N ALA A 138 0.88 12.11 1.13
CA ALA A 138 -0.18 12.71 0.33
C ALA A 138 -0.80 13.90 1.05
N ASN A 139 -1.28 14.87 0.30
CA ASN A 139 -2.02 16.03 0.81
C ASN A 139 -3.43 16.17 0.22
N ASP A 140 -3.82 15.22 -0.62
CA ASP A 140 -5.14 15.12 -1.24
C ASP A 140 -5.57 13.65 -1.14
N ILE A 141 -6.42 13.33 -0.18
CA ILE A 141 -6.82 11.96 0.16
C ILE A 141 -8.34 11.91 0.11
N THR A 142 -8.88 11.08 -0.77
CA THR A 142 -10.32 10.96 -0.97
C THR A 142 -10.78 9.52 -0.77
N LEU A 143 -11.71 9.28 0.16
CA LEU A 143 -12.44 8.03 0.23
C LEU A 143 -13.49 8.00 -0.90
N CYS A 144 -13.28 7.10 -1.86
CA CYS A 144 -14.12 6.99 -3.07
C CYS A 144 -15.30 6.02 -2.91
N GLY A 145 -15.33 5.27 -1.83
CA GLY A 145 -16.32 4.22 -1.55
C GLY A 145 -15.64 2.92 -1.09
N GLY A 146 -16.33 1.80 -1.19
CA GLY A 146 -15.79 0.48 -0.83
C GLY A 146 -14.63 0.03 -1.74
N VAL A 147 -14.04 -1.12 -1.40
CA VAL A 147 -12.89 -1.67 -2.15
C VAL A 147 -13.16 -1.76 -3.64
N GLY A 148 -12.18 -1.31 -4.43
CA GLY A 148 -12.23 -1.18 -5.89
C GLY A 148 -12.65 0.22 -6.38
N SER A 149 -13.26 1.05 -5.52
CA SER A 149 -13.70 2.40 -5.93
C SER A 149 -12.53 3.34 -6.19
N GLY A 150 -11.42 3.21 -5.48
CA GLY A 150 -10.20 3.97 -5.74
C GLY A 150 -9.65 3.68 -7.14
N GLN A 151 -9.62 2.40 -7.55
CA GLN A 151 -9.20 2.00 -8.91
C GLN A 151 -10.14 2.57 -9.98
N VAL A 152 -11.46 2.56 -9.77
CA VAL A 152 -12.43 3.15 -10.70
C VAL A 152 -12.13 4.63 -10.90
N VAL A 153 -12.00 5.39 -9.83
CA VAL A 153 -11.69 6.83 -9.89
C VAL A 153 -10.33 7.07 -10.53
N LYS A 154 -9.32 6.24 -10.21
CA LYS A 154 -7.99 6.32 -10.84
C LYS A 154 -8.04 6.12 -12.35
N ILE A 155 -8.82 5.16 -12.84
CA ILE A 155 -8.99 4.91 -14.27
C ILE A 155 -9.62 6.16 -14.96
N LEU A 156 -10.67 6.72 -14.37
CA LEU A 156 -11.32 7.93 -14.88
C LEU A 156 -10.38 9.14 -14.88
N ASN A 157 -9.55 9.28 -13.83
CA ASN A 157 -8.57 10.37 -13.75
C ASN A 157 -7.45 10.26 -14.80
N ASN A 158 -7.19 9.07 -15.33
CA ASN A 158 -6.16 8.83 -16.34
C ASN A 158 -6.69 8.96 -17.80
N MET A 159 -8.01 9.08 -18.00
CA MET A 159 -8.65 9.29 -19.32
C MET A 159 -8.60 10.75 -19.73
#